data_b0bebb1f97be69a07bc7f22297ea1acc
#
_entry.id   b0bebb1f97be69a07bc7f22297ea1acc
#
_cell.length_a   1.000
_cell.length_b   1.000
_cell.length_c   1.000
_cell.angle_alpha   90.00
_cell.angle_beta   90.00
_cell.angle_gamma   90.00
#
_symmetry.space_group_name_H-M   'P 1'
#
loop_
_entity.id
_entity.type
_entity.pdbx_description
1 polymer ?
#
loop_
_entity_poly.entity_id
_entity_poly.type
_entity_poly.pdbx_seq_one_letter_code
_entity_poly.pdbx_strand_id
1 'polypeptide(L)'
;IIDLCDMLIKMGAKIIGVGSHILKVEGVSKLSGCTHKVMPDRIEAATYAIAAAITEGEIILNNAKSEHLGSFINVMKESGVMIETLSPDQIKVGLNQNDLNSLEIITLPYPGFPTDLQAQTCALACKAKGISILTERVYPSRFMHVPELMRMGADIAMEGASSVVKGKGKLTGAPVMASDLRASAALILAGLAAEGETWVQR
;
A
#
# COMPACT_ATOMS: atom_id res chain seq x y z
N ILE A 1 0.42 3.21 -16.91
CA ILE A 1 0.22 3.13 -18.39
C ILE A 1 0.40 4.51 -19.01
N ILE A 2 -0.28 5.57 -18.52
CA ILE A 2 -0.19 6.92 -19.10
C ILE A 2 1.27 7.39 -19.13
N ASP A 3 1.98 7.37 -18.01
CA ASP A 3 3.38 7.79 -17.89
C ASP A 3 4.32 7.04 -18.87
N LEU A 4 4.11 5.72 -19.02
CA LEU A 4 4.85 4.91 -20.00
C LEU A 4 4.53 5.34 -21.44
N CYS A 5 3.25 5.57 -21.75
CA CYS A 5 2.86 6.04 -23.08
C CYS A 5 3.47 7.41 -23.38
N ASP A 6 3.47 8.33 -22.42
CA ASP A 6 4.06 9.66 -22.56
C ASP A 6 5.58 9.59 -22.84
N MET A 7 6.28 8.70 -22.13
CA MET A 7 7.70 8.45 -22.40
C MET A 7 7.92 7.90 -23.81
N LEU A 8 7.15 6.87 -24.20
CA LEU A 8 7.27 6.25 -25.52
C LEU A 8 6.92 7.22 -26.67
N ILE A 9 5.91 8.08 -26.50
CA ILE A 9 5.54 9.11 -27.47
C ILE A 9 6.71 10.11 -27.63
N LYS A 10 7.34 10.55 -26.54
CA LYS A 10 8.56 11.38 -26.60
C LYS A 10 9.71 10.70 -27.33
N MET A 11 9.78 9.38 -27.29
CA MET A 11 10.76 8.59 -28.03
C MET A 11 10.39 8.40 -29.51
N GLY A 12 9.21 8.86 -29.93
CA GLY A 12 8.74 8.78 -31.32
C GLY A 12 7.73 7.67 -31.60
N ALA A 13 7.21 7.00 -30.57
CA ALA A 13 6.10 6.04 -30.73
C ALA A 13 4.81 6.75 -31.13
N LYS A 14 4.00 6.08 -31.95
CA LYS A 14 2.68 6.56 -32.36
C LYS A 14 1.62 5.85 -31.54
N ILE A 15 1.16 6.51 -30.47
CA ILE A 15 0.16 5.98 -29.54
C ILE A 15 -0.98 6.99 -29.42
N ILE A 16 -2.22 6.53 -29.63
CA ILE A 16 -3.43 7.33 -29.41
C ILE A 16 -4.36 6.62 -28.45
N GLY A 17 -5.23 7.38 -27.78
CA GLY A 17 -6.16 6.86 -26.78
C GLY A 17 -5.55 6.75 -25.38
N VAL A 18 -4.41 7.42 -25.13
CA VAL A 18 -3.79 7.47 -23.78
C VAL A 18 -4.80 8.04 -22.77
N GLY A 19 -4.97 7.34 -21.64
CA GLY A 19 -5.97 7.68 -20.63
C GLY A 19 -7.38 7.12 -20.89
N SER A 20 -7.60 6.47 -22.02
CA SER A 20 -8.85 5.76 -22.33
C SER A 20 -8.74 4.24 -22.11
N HIS A 21 -9.85 3.52 -22.29
CA HIS A 21 -9.88 2.06 -22.20
C HIS A 21 -9.24 1.36 -23.41
N ILE A 22 -8.95 2.08 -24.49
CA ILE A 22 -8.42 1.53 -25.74
C ILE A 22 -7.18 2.32 -26.14
N LEU A 23 -6.06 1.62 -26.23
CA LEU A 23 -4.83 2.15 -26.80
C LEU A 23 -4.65 1.60 -28.23
N LYS A 24 -4.42 2.49 -29.18
CA LYS A 24 -4.00 2.12 -30.53
C LYS A 24 -2.53 2.50 -30.72
N VAL A 25 -1.71 1.50 -30.99
CA VAL A 25 -0.28 1.66 -31.23
C VAL A 25 0.00 1.36 -32.70
N GLU A 26 0.59 2.32 -33.39
CA GLU A 26 1.13 2.12 -34.76
C GLU A 26 2.62 1.86 -34.66
N GLY A 27 3.07 0.75 -35.26
CA GLY A 27 4.48 0.37 -35.24
C GLY A 27 5.35 1.41 -35.97
N VAL A 28 6.54 1.64 -35.42
CA VAL A 28 7.55 2.52 -36.02
C VAL A 28 8.85 1.76 -36.24
N SER A 29 9.69 2.18 -37.20
CA SER A 29 10.93 1.49 -37.51
C SER A 29 11.99 1.59 -36.41
N LYS A 30 11.98 2.67 -35.63
CA LYS A 30 12.89 2.88 -34.50
C LYS A 30 12.31 3.90 -33.51
N LEU A 31 12.76 3.82 -32.27
CA LEU A 31 12.57 4.85 -31.24
C LEU A 31 13.88 5.62 -31.03
N SER A 32 13.77 6.88 -30.66
CA SER A 32 14.90 7.74 -30.25
C SER A 32 15.03 7.80 -28.73
N GLY A 33 16.15 8.35 -28.25
CA GLY A 33 16.25 8.70 -26.82
C GLY A 33 15.36 9.89 -26.45
N CYS A 34 14.96 9.96 -25.17
CA CYS A 34 14.23 11.11 -24.63
C CYS A 34 14.66 11.40 -23.20
N THR A 35 14.34 12.61 -22.73
CA THR A 35 14.35 12.94 -21.30
C THR A 35 12.93 12.82 -20.76
N HIS A 36 12.75 11.98 -19.75
CA HIS A 36 11.45 11.75 -19.12
C HIS A 36 11.60 11.70 -17.59
N LYS A 37 10.77 12.44 -16.88
CA LYS A 37 10.67 12.35 -15.43
C LYS A 37 9.60 11.31 -15.10
N VAL A 38 10.03 10.17 -14.55
CA VAL A 38 9.15 9.08 -14.14
C VAL A 38 8.24 9.56 -13.01
N MET A 39 6.97 9.15 -13.04
CA MET A 39 6.00 9.44 -11.98
C MET A 39 6.44 8.83 -10.64
N PRO A 40 6.06 9.44 -9.50
CA PRO A 40 6.37 8.89 -8.19
C PRO A 40 5.66 7.54 -7.96
N ASP A 41 6.30 6.68 -7.17
CA ASP A 41 5.73 5.38 -6.78
C ASP A 41 4.66 5.56 -5.70
N ARG A 42 3.40 5.33 -6.08
CA ARG A 42 2.26 5.40 -5.16
C ARG A 42 2.27 4.32 -4.07
N ILE A 43 2.88 3.16 -4.35
CA ILE A 43 2.95 2.06 -3.38
C ILE A 43 3.97 2.39 -2.30
N GLU A 44 5.10 2.97 -2.67
CA GLU A 44 6.08 3.48 -1.71
C GLU A 44 5.45 4.57 -0.83
N ALA A 45 4.82 5.59 -1.44
CA ALA A 45 4.16 6.67 -0.70
C ALA A 45 3.12 6.14 0.30
N ALA A 46 2.25 5.21 -0.13
CA ALA A 46 1.24 4.60 0.75
C ALA A 46 1.87 3.73 1.85
N THR A 47 2.99 3.05 1.58
CA THR A 47 3.70 2.27 2.61
C THR A 47 4.24 3.18 3.71
N TYR A 48 4.81 4.34 3.38
CA TYR A 48 5.22 5.33 4.38
C TYR A 48 4.03 5.98 5.09
N ALA A 49 2.90 6.18 4.40
CA ALA A 49 1.66 6.62 5.05
C ALA A 49 1.19 5.64 6.13
N ILE A 50 1.24 4.33 5.82
CA ILE A 50 0.94 3.28 6.81
C ILE A 50 1.97 3.29 7.94
N ALA A 51 3.26 3.52 7.65
CA ALA A 51 4.28 3.62 8.69
C ALA A 51 3.94 4.72 9.71
N ALA A 52 3.54 5.90 9.25
CA ALA A 52 3.10 6.98 10.14
C ALA A 52 1.88 6.58 10.98
N ALA A 53 0.88 5.97 10.34
CA ALA A 53 -0.34 5.57 11.04
C ALA A 53 -0.10 4.47 12.09
N ILE A 54 0.68 3.43 11.75
CA ILE A 54 0.91 2.29 12.66
C ILE A 54 1.80 2.65 13.85
N THR A 55 2.68 3.65 13.69
CA THR A 55 3.55 4.17 14.77
C THR A 55 2.96 5.36 15.50
N GLU A 56 1.72 5.74 15.18
CA GLU A 56 1.03 6.90 15.77
C GLU A 56 1.81 8.22 15.58
N GLY A 57 2.60 8.29 14.49
CA GLY A 57 3.41 9.44 14.12
C GLY A 57 2.73 10.34 13.08
N GLU A 58 3.49 11.37 12.66
CA GLU A 58 3.08 12.27 11.59
C GLU A 58 4.23 12.47 10.61
N ILE A 59 3.92 12.44 9.30
CA ILE A 59 4.91 12.69 8.23
C ILE A 59 4.33 13.56 7.12
N ILE A 60 5.22 14.19 6.38
CA ILE A 60 4.92 14.83 5.10
C ILE A 60 5.61 14.02 4.00
N LEU A 61 4.81 13.46 3.11
CA LEU A 61 5.25 12.77 1.91
C LEU A 61 5.47 13.80 0.81
N ASN A 62 6.72 14.03 0.43
CA ASN A 62 7.07 14.87 -0.70
C ASN A 62 7.06 14.06 -1.98
N ASN A 63 6.76 14.72 -3.10
CA ASN A 63 6.70 14.08 -4.41
C ASN A 63 5.67 12.94 -4.46
N ALA A 64 4.56 13.07 -3.73
CA ALA A 64 3.46 12.12 -3.65
C ALA A 64 2.16 12.76 -4.14
N LYS A 65 1.46 12.06 -5.05
CA LYS A 65 0.23 12.58 -5.67
C LYS A 65 -1.00 11.88 -5.11
N SER A 66 -1.88 12.63 -4.46
CA SER A 66 -3.13 12.11 -3.89
C SER A 66 -4.06 11.49 -4.96
N GLU A 67 -4.04 12.03 -6.19
CA GLU A 67 -4.82 11.50 -7.32
C GLU A 67 -4.48 10.05 -7.69
N HIS A 68 -3.26 9.58 -7.37
CA HIS A 68 -2.84 8.20 -7.61
C HIS A 68 -3.26 7.22 -6.50
N LEU A 69 -3.80 7.73 -5.39
CA LEU A 69 -4.05 7.01 -4.14
C LEU A 69 -5.51 7.03 -3.69
N GLY A 70 -6.45 7.41 -4.56
CA GLY A 70 -7.85 7.68 -4.18
C GLY A 70 -8.48 6.59 -3.30
N SER A 71 -8.48 5.33 -3.74
CA SER A 71 -9.05 4.21 -2.98
C SER A 71 -8.34 3.97 -1.64
N PHE A 72 -7.02 4.10 -1.60
CA PHE A 72 -6.22 3.98 -0.38
C PHE A 72 -6.56 5.11 0.61
N ILE A 73 -6.58 6.36 0.14
CA ILE A 73 -6.89 7.53 0.98
C ILE A 73 -8.28 7.41 1.60
N ASN A 74 -9.26 6.92 0.86
CA ASN A 74 -10.62 6.74 1.38
C ASN A 74 -10.64 5.74 2.53
N VAL A 75 -10.06 4.55 2.35
CA VAL A 75 -9.97 3.52 3.38
C VAL A 75 -9.24 4.02 4.63
N MET A 76 -8.10 4.72 4.44
CA MET A 76 -7.34 5.26 5.56
C MET A 76 -8.13 6.31 6.35
N LYS A 77 -8.84 7.22 5.66
CA LYS A 77 -9.69 8.23 6.32
C LYS A 77 -10.85 7.59 7.08
N GLU A 78 -11.50 6.59 6.51
CA GLU A 78 -12.58 5.84 7.16
C GLU A 78 -12.09 5.13 8.43
N SER A 79 -10.84 4.69 8.45
CA SER A 79 -10.22 4.08 9.63
C SER A 79 -9.70 5.08 10.67
N GLY A 80 -9.82 6.39 10.44
CA GLY A 80 -9.40 7.44 11.38
C GLY A 80 -8.00 8.01 11.10
N VAL A 81 -7.33 7.57 10.05
CA VAL A 81 -6.04 8.17 9.63
C VAL A 81 -6.29 9.54 9.00
N MET A 82 -5.62 10.54 9.52
CA MET A 82 -5.66 11.90 8.94
C MET A 82 -4.78 11.95 7.70
N ILE A 83 -5.36 12.31 6.57
CA ILE A 83 -4.64 12.54 5.31
C ILE A 83 -5.08 13.87 4.72
N GLU A 84 -4.13 14.79 4.60
CA GLU A 84 -4.32 16.12 4.06
C GLU A 84 -3.42 16.34 2.83
N THR A 85 -3.97 16.83 1.74
CA THR A 85 -3.20 17.24 0.55
C THR A 85 -2.76 18.68 0.75
N LEU A 86 -1.47 18.88 1.00
CA LEU A 86 -0.89 20.23 1.23
C LEU A 86 -0.63 20.97 -0.10
N SER A 87 -0.25 20.21 -1.13
CA SER A 87 -0.01 20.72 -2.49
C SER A 87 -0.21 19.59 -3.51
N PRO A 88 -0.13 19.83 -4.82
CA PRO A 88 -0.29 18.78 -5.84
C PRO A 88 0.67 17.59 -5.71
N ASP A 89 1.80 17.79 -5.01
CA ASP A 89 2.85 16.79 -4.84
C ASP A 89 3.26 16.55 -3.37
N GLN A 90 2.43 17.03 -2.42
CA GLN A 90 2.67 16.83 -0.98
C GLN A 90 1.43 16.35 -0.26
N ILE A 91 1.60 15.30 0.53
CA ILE A 91 0.55 14.71 1.36
C ILE A 91 1.05 14.63 2.80
N LYS A 92 0.30 15.19 3.72
CA LYS A 92 0.50 15.05 5.16
C LYS A 92 -0.31 13.85 5.66
N VAL A 93 0.32 12.99 6.45
CA VAL A 93 -0.33 11.82 7.04
C VAL A 93 -0.03 11.77 8.53
N GLY A 94 -1.04 11.49 9.32
CA GLY A 94 -0.94 11.30 10.76
C GLY A 94 -2.12 10.52 11.32
N LEU A 95 -2.12 10.24 12.60
CA LEU A 95 -3.24 9.63 13.28
C LEU A 95 -3.87 10.65 14.23
N ASN A 96 -5.18 10.87 14.13
CA ASN A 96 -5.91 11.61 15.14
C ASN A 96 -5.99 10.79 16.42
N GLN A 97 -5.48 11.34 17.51
CA GLN A 97 -5.43 10.79 18.88
C GLN A 97 -6.26 9.51 19.10
N ASN A 98 -5.58 8.36 19.11
CA ASN A 98 -6.04 7.07 19.62
C ASN A 98 -7.17 6.31 18.88
N ASP A 99 -7.57 6.68 17.68
CA ASP A 99 -8.74 6.09 17.05
C ASP A 99 -8.48 5.45 15.68
N LEU A 100 -7.51 4.54 15.63
CA LEU A 100 -7.42 3.65 14.48
C LEU A 100 -8.52 2.60 14.58
N ASN A 101 -9.54 2.74 13.73
CA ASN A 101 -10.67 1.83 13.65
C ASN A 101 -10.42 0.70 12.66
N SER A 102 -11.26 -0.32 12.70
CA SER A 102 -11.21 -1.46 11.77
C SER A 102 -11.26 -1.02 10.31
N LEU A 103 -10.62 -1.82 9.47
CA LEU A 103 -10.49 -1.59 8.03
C LEU A 103 -11.24 -2.68 7.26
N GLU A 104 -11.90 -2.28 6.19
CA GLU A 104 -12.43 -3.22 5.21
C GLU A 104 -11.86 -2.89 3.85
N ILE A 105 -11.15 -3.85 3.23
CA ILE A 105 -10.60 -3.70 1.91
C ILE A 105 -10.93 -4.89 1.01
N ILE A 106 -11.14 -4.57 -0.27
CA ILE A 106 -11.19 -5.54 -1.36
C ILE A 106 -10.17 -5.07 -2.40
N THR A 107 -9.15 -5.89 -2.66
CA THR A 107 -8.17 -5.53 -3.68
C THR A 107 -8.78 -5.68 -5.07
N LEU A 108 -8.52 -4.70 -5.93
CA LEU A 108 -9.02 -4.64 -7.29
C LEU A 108 -7.96 -4.01 -8.21
N PRO A 109 -8.03 -4.24 -9.52
CA PRO A 109 -7.23 -3.48 -10.49
C PRO A 109 -7.43 -1.98 -10.32
N TYR A 110 -6.39 -1.20 -10.65
CA TYR A 110 -6.45 0.26 -10.61
C TYR A 110 -7.69 0.79 -11.35
N PRO A 111 -8.46 1.74 -10.80
CA PRO A 111 -8.18 2.56 -9.61
C PRO A 111 -8.70 1.98 -8.26
N GLY A 112 -9.02 0.69 -8.20
CA GLY A 112 -9.40 0.03 -6.95
C GLY A 112 -8.23 -0.08 -5.97
N PHE A 113 -8.48 -0.67 -4.79
CA PHE A 113 -7.46 -0.82 -3.75
C PHE A 113 -6.34 -1.75 -4.22
N PRO A 114 -5.06 -1.30 -4.20
CA PRO A 114 -3.98 -2.07 -4.80
C PRO A 114 -3.63 -3.32 -3.97
N THR A 115 -3.51 -4.47 -4.64
CA THR A 115 -2.99 -5.71 -4.03
C THR A 115 -1.60 -5.51 -3.41
N ASP A 116 -0.80 -4.58 -3.93
CA ASP A 116 0.54 -4.26 -3.42
C ASP A 116 0.54 -3.54 -2.06
N LEU A 117 -0.61 -3.11 -1.57
CA LEU A 117 -0.79 -2.52 -0.24
C LEU A 117 -1.55 -3.43 0.74
N GLN A 118 -2.00 -4.61 0.29
CA GLN A 118 -2.80 -5.53 1.12
C GLN A 118 -2.02 -5.98 2.36
N ALA A 119 -0.78 -6.41 2.22
CA ALA A 119 0.03 -6.92 3.33
C ALA A 119 0.35 -5.81 4.37
N GLN A 120 0.72 -4.60 3.91
CA GLN A 120 0.99 -3.45 4.77
C GLN A 120 -0.28 -3.03 5.53
N THR A 121 -1.43 -3.03 4.84
CA THR A 121 -2.72 -2.73 5.48
C THR A 121 -3.12 -3.82 6.49
N CYS A 122 -2.77 -5.09 6.24
CA CYS A 122 -2.97 -6.17 7.21
C CYS A 122 -2.16 -5.93 8.50
N ALA A 123 -0.91 -5.47 8.38
CA ALA A 123 -0.11 -5.09 9.54
C ALA A 123 -0.76 -3.92 10.33
N LEU A 124 -1.26 -2.90 9.63
CA LEU A 124 -2.00 -1.79 10.27
C LEU A 124 -3.26 -2.29 10.97
N ALA A 125 -4.01 -3.20 10.35
CA ALA A 125 -5.23 -3.79 10.91
C ALA A 125 -4.98 -4.52 12.25
N CYS A 126 -3.78 -5.07 12.47
CA CYS A 126 -3.42 -5.70 13.75
C CYS A 126 -3.41 -4.69 14.92
N LYS A 127 -3.20 -3.40 14.64
CA LYS A 127 -3.23 -2.30 15.62
C LYS A 127 -4.62 -1.67 15.75
N ALA A 128 -5.50 -1.85 14.76
CA ALA A 128 -6.82 -1.21 14.72
C ALA A 128 -7.77 -1.76 15.78
N LYS A 129 -8.73 -0.95 16.23
CA LYS A 129 -9.78 -1.39 17.14
C LYS A 129 -10.86 -2.14 16.36
N GLY A 130 -11.24 -3.32 16.81
CA GLY A 130 -12.34 -4.11 16.23
C GLY A 130 -11.87 -5.17 15.24
N ILE A 131 -12.73 -5.54 14.31
CA ILE A 131 -12.50 -6.61 13.34
C ILE A 131 -12.31 -5.98 11.95
N SER A 132 -11.15 -6.23 11.34
CA SER A 132 -10.87 -5.82 9.97
C SER A 132 -10.98 -7.02 9.02
N ILE A 133 -11.45 -6.78 7.80
CA ILE A 133 -11.59 -7.81 6.76
C ILE A 133 -10.82 -7.34 5.52
N LEU A 134 -9.87 -8.17 5.09
CA LEU A 134 -9.07 -7.89 3.91
C LEU A 134 -9.25 -9.01 2.90
N THR A 135 -9.94 -8.71 1.80
CA THR A 135 -10.24 -9.65 0.72
C THR A 135 -9.32 -9.41 -0.47
N GLU A 136 -8.59 -10.45 -0.88
CA GLU A 136 -7.65 -10.39 -2.00
C GLU A 136 -8.27 -10.99 -3.25
N ARG A 137 -8.51 -10.16 -4.29
CA ARG A 137 -9.11 -10.59 -5.56
C ARG A 137 -8.19 -10.53 -6.76
N VAL A 138 -7.03 -9.89 -6.63
CA VAL A 138 -6.05 -9.76 -7.71
C VAL A 138 -5.04 -10.91 -7.66
N TYR A 139 -4.57 -11.25 -6.45
CA TYR A 139 -3.64 -12.36 -6.21
C TYR A 139 -4.06 -13.17 -4.98
N PRO A 140 -5.05 -14.07 -5.11
CA PRO A 140 -5.74 -14.72 -3.99
C PRO A 140 -4.86 -15.49 -3.00
N SER A 141 -3.63 -15.84 -3.37
CA SER A 141 -2.66 -16.54 -2.48
C SER A 141 -1.69 -15.60 -1.76
N ARG A 142 -1.81 -14.28 -1.88
CA ARG A 142 -0.87 -13.29 -1.29
C ARG A 142 -1.09 -13.08 0.22
N PHE A 143 -0.91 -14.14 1.00
CA PHE A 143 -1.05 -14.08 2.46
C PHE A 143 0.17 -14.62 3.21
N MET A 144 1.34 -14.65 2.59
CA MET A 144 2.58 -15.18 3.17
C MET A 144 3.05 -14.38 4.40
N HIS A 145 2.60 -13.13 4.56
CA HIS A 145 2.85 -12.31 5.74
C HIS A 145 2.00 -12.71 6.97
N VAL A 146 0.86 -13.38 6.77
CA VAL A 146 -0.08 -13.70 7.86
C VAL A 146 0.54 -14.62 8.92
N PRO A 147 1.16 -15.76 8.60
CA PRO A 147 1.80 -16.61 9.60
C PRO A 147 2.87 -15.86 10.41
N GLU A 148 3.61 -14.95 9.77
CA GLU A 148 4.66 -14.19 10.42
C GLU A 148 4.08 -13.08 11.34
N LEU A 149 3.00 -12.40 10.93
CA LEU A 149 2.27 -11.48 11.81
C LEU A 149 1.66 -12.22 13.02
N MET A 150 1.15 -13.43 12.82
CA MET A 150 0.66 -14.28 13.93
C MET A 150 1.79 -14.65 14.90
N ARG A 151 3.02 -14.87 14.41
CA ARG A 151 4.21 -15.05 15.26
C ARG A 151 4.51 -13.82 16.10
N MET A 152 4.18 -12.62 15.60
CA MET A 152 4.27 -11.35 16.34
C MET A 152 3.05 -11.10 17.25
N GLY A 153 2.18 -12.10 17.46
CA GLY A 153 1.03 -12.03 18.36
C GLY A 153 -0.27 -11.52 17.71
N ALA A 154 -0.31 -11.31 16.40
CA ALA A 154 -1.53 -10.92 15.71
C ALA A 154 -2.60 -12.04 15.76
N ASP A 155 -3.88 -11.65 15.88
CA ASP A 155 -5.03 -12.55 15.86
C ASP A 155 -5.69 -12.46 14.47
N ILE A 156 -5.30 -13.39 13.60
CA ILE A 156 -5.73 -13.41 12.20
C ILE A 156 -6.30 -14.79 11.88
N ALA A 157 -7.52 -14.83 11.34
CA ALA A 157 -8.12 -16.02 10.75
C ALA A 157 -8.18 -15.88 9.22
N MET A 158 -7.88 -16.98 8.50
CA MET A 158 -8.02 -17.02 7.06
C MET A 158 -9.34 -17.66 6.66
N GLU A 159 -10.09 -16.99 5.78
CA GLU A 159 -11.35 -17.47 5.21
C GLU A 159 -11.28 -17.37 3.67
N GLY A 160 -10.84 -18.44 3.02
CA GLY A 160 -10.62 -18.44 1.56
C GLY A 160 -9.57 -17.41 1.14
N ALA A 161 -9.98 -16.44 0.33
CA ALA A 161 -9.12 -15.33 -0.11
C ALA A 161 -9.29 -14.07 0.77
N SER A 162 -9.72 -14.23 2.02
CA SER A 162 -9.88 -13.13 2.98
C SER A 162 -9.13 -13.42 4.27
N SER A 163 -8.53 -12.38 4.86
CA SER A 163 -8.03 -12.42 6.23
C SER A 163 -8.96 -11.62 7.12
N VAL A 164 -9.37 -12.22 8.24
CA VAL A 164 -10.16 -11.59 9.31
C VAL A 164 -9.20 -11.29 10.46
N VAL A 165 -8.93 -10.02 10.69
CA VAL A 165 -7.96 -9.54 11.67
C VAL A 165 -8.70 -8.96 12.86
N LYS A 166 -8.49 -9.55 14.06
CA LYS A 166 -8.96 -8.98 15.32
C LYS A 166 -7.85 -8.11 15.90
N GLY A 167 -8.00 -6.81 15.75
CA GLY A 167 -7.02 -5.86 16.23
C GLY A 167 -6.93 -5.84 17.75
N LYS A 168 -5.74 -6.03 18.28
CA LYS A 168 -5.46 -6.04 19.73
C LYS A 168 -4.68 -4.81 20.18
N GLY A 169 -4.31 -3.91 19.26
CA GLY A 169 -3.51 -2.73 19.53
C GLY A 169 -2.05 -2.99 19.88
N LYS A 170 -1.65 -4.24 20.13
CA LYS A 170 -0.29 -4.62 20.53
C LYS A 170 0.24 -5.75 19.67
N LEU A 171 1.48 -5.58 19.22
CA LEU A 171 2.31 -6.62 18.61
C LEU A 171 3.56 -6.81 19.46
N THR A 172 4.14 -8.00 19.44
CA THR A 172 5.39 -8.32 20.12
C THR A 172 6.49 -8.60 19.10
N GLY A 173 7.70 -8.14 19.39
CA GLY A 173 8.86 -8.42 18.57
C GLY A 173 9.13 -9.92 18.49
N ALA A 174 9.51 -10.39 17.30
CA ALA A 174 9.83 -11.78 17.02
C ALA A 174 10.80 -11.90 15.84
N PRO A 175 11.55 -13.02 15.75
CA PRO A 175 12.21 -13.37 14.50
C PRO A 175 11.17 -13.78 13.45
N VAL A 176 11.16 -13.09 12.30
CA VAL A 176 10.21 -13.27 11.20
C VAL A 176 10.93 -13.40 9.86
N MET A 177 10.32 -14.13 8.92
CA MET A 177 10.89 -14.38 7.61
C MET A 177 10.27 -13.51 6.53
N ALA A 178 11.11 -12.75 5.83
CA ALA A 178 10.74 -11.95 4.67
C ALA A 178 10.63 -12.83 3.42
N SER A 179 9.46 -13.39 3.16
CA SER A 179 9.24 -14.36 2.09
C SER A 179 9.08 -13.72 0.70
N ASP A 180 8.56 -12.50 0.64
CA ASP A 180 8.42 -11.70 -0.59
C ASP A 180 8.51 -10.21 -0.28
N LEU A 181 8.56 -9.37 -1.35
CA LEU A 181 8.72 -7.93 -1.26
C LEU A 181 7.64 -7.26 -0.38
N ARG A 182 6.38 -7.65 -0.51
CA ARG A 182 5.25 -7.00 0.21
C ARG A 182 5.10 -7.53 1.62
N ALA A 183 5.32 -8.83 1.81
CA ALA A 183 5.42 -9.41 3.16
C ALA A 183 6.55 -8.75 3.95
N SER A 184 7.72 -8.56 3.34
CA SER A 184 8.85 -7.86 3.97
C SER A 184 8.47 -6.47 4.46
N ALA A 185 7.83 -5.66 3.60
CA ALA A 185 7.38 -4.32 3.98
C ALA A 185 6.38 -4.36 5.15
N ALA A 186 5.41 -5.28 5.11
CA ALA A 186 4.42 -5.44 6.18
C ALA A 186 5.07 -5.82 7.52
N LEU A 187 6.06 -6.73 7.49
CA LEU A 187 6.75 -7.18 8.70
C LEU A 187 7.66 -6.09 9.29
N ILE A 188 8.28 -5.27 8.45
CA ILE A 188 9.03 -4.09 8.92
C ILE A 188 8.08 -3.11 9.61
N LEU A 189 6.92 -2.81 9.00
CA LEU A 189 5.90 -1.93 9.59
C LEU A 189 5.39 -2.46 10.93
N ALA A 190 5.09 -3.77 11.00
CA ALA A 190 4.69 -4.42 12.24
C ALA A 190 5.79 -4.35 13.31
N GLY A 191 7.05 -4.55 12.91
CA GLY A 191 8.21 -4.45 13.79
C GLY A 191 8.41 -3.05 14.37
N LEU A 192 8.15 -1.99 13.59
CA LEU A 192 8.22 -0.60 14.07
C LEU A 192 7.20 -0.30 15.18
N ALA A 193 6.08 -1.02 15.18
CA ALA A 193 4.99 -0.84 16.14
C ALA A 193 4.93 -1.92 17.25
N ALA A 194 5.83 -2.91 17.21
CA ALA A 194 5.88 -4.01 18.16
C ALA A 194 6.66 -3.64 19.43
N GLU A 195 6.28 -4.25 20.54
CA GLU A 195 7.06 -4.18 21.79
C GLU A 195 8.20 -5.20 21.74
N GLY A 196 9.44 -4.78 22.04
CA GLY A 196 10.64 -5.63 22.00
C GLY A 196 11.38 -5.60 20.66
N GLU A 197 12.18 -6.62 20.39
CA GLU A 197 13.03 -6.70 19.19
C GLU A 197 12.39 -7.55 18.09
N THR A 198 12.40 -7.06 16.86
CA THR A 198 11.98 -7.80 15.66
C THR A 198 13.17 -8.01 14.73
N TRP A 199 13.43 -9.26 14.39
CA TRP A 199 14.49 -9.65 13.46
C TRP A 199 13.87 -10.11 12.14
N VAL A 200 13.98 -9.29 11.10
CA VAL A 200 13.48 -9.62 9.77
C VAL A 200 14.60 -10.28 8.98
N GLN A 201 14.46 -11.56 8.70
CA GLN A 201 15.45 -12.39 7.99
C GLN A 201 14.90 -12.82 6.62
N ARG A 202 15.80 -13.14 5.70
CA ARG A 202 15.48 -13.68 4.38
C ARG A 202 15.95 -15.10 4.24
#